data_74c9bbf9285d79021bf321bd6cf30bc1
#
_entry.id   74c9bbf9285d79021bf321bd6cf30bc1
#
_cell.length_a   1.000
_cell.length_b   1.000
_cell.length_c   1.000
_cell.angle_alpha   90.00
_cell.angle_beta   90.00
_cell.angle_gamma   90.00
#
_symmetry.space_group_name_H-M   'P 1'
#
loop_
_entity.id
_entity.type
_entity.pdbx_description
1 polymer ?
#
loop_
_entity_poly.entity_id
_entity_poly.type
_entity_poly.pdbx_seq_one_letter_code
_entity_poly.pdbx_strand_id
1 'polypeptide(L)' 'MNTTVGHIKRARTPAQKSDRKDTILLTAKDQFIETGYEGFSMAVLAQRAGVAKGTLYLYFVTKEEVLLSLYNS' A
#
# COMPACT_ATOMS: atom_id res chain seq x y z
N MET A 1 -15.59 -2.12 -25.29
CA MET A 1 -15.17 -1.98 -25.04
C MET A 1 -14.90 -1.68 -24.63
N ASN A 2 -14.90 -1.62 -24.49
CA ASN A 2 -14.39 -1.37 -24.01
C ASN A 2 -14.21 -1.12 -23.43
N THR A 3 -14.30 -1.24 -23.19
CA THR A 3 -13.90 -0.98 -22.68
C THR A 3 -13.61 -0.74 -22.21
N THR A 4 -13.69 -0.90 -22.13
CA THR A 4 -13.16 -0.67 -21.77
C THR A 4 -12.82 -0.34 -21.41
N VAL A 5 -12.93 -0.50 -21.24
CA VAL A 5 -12.34 -0.19 -21.03
C VAL A 5 -12.01 0.45 -20.76
N GLY A 6 -11.92 0.53 -20.75
CA GLY A 6 -11.23 1.10 -20.52
C GLY A 6 -11.08 1.77 -20.16
N HIS A 7 -10.90 2.01 -19.96
CA HIS A 7 -10.48 2.64 -19.79
C HIS A 7 -10.13 3.07 -19.33
N ILE A 8 -10.00 3.20 -19.09
CA ILE A 8 -9.41 3.40 -18.78
C ILE A 8 -8.73 4.09 -18.64
N LYS A 9 -8.25 4.49 -18.40
CA LYS A 9 -7.34 5.03 -18.37
C LYS A 9 -7.23 6.25 -18.01
N ARG A 10 -7.61 7.00 -18.08
CA ARG A 10 -7.60 8.11 -18.04
C ARG A 10 -7.56 8.82 -16.81
N ALA A 11 -8.05 9.36 -16.19
CA ALA A 11 -8.09 9.98 -14.93
C ALA A 11 -7.18 9.29 -13.95
N ARG A 12 -5.97 9.22 -14.37
CA ARG A 12 -5.10 8.40 -13.73
C ARG A 12 -4.56 8.87 -12.46
N THR A 13 -4.48 10.15 -12.18
CA THR A 13 -3.86 10.65 -10.97
C THR A 13 -4.49 10.10 -9.70
N PRO A 14 -5.82 10.13 -9.55
CA PRO A 14 -6.44 9.48 -8.40
C PRO A 14 -6.21 7.98 -8.39
N ALA A 15 -6.27 7.37 -9.57
CA ALA A 15 -6.06 5.94 -9.68
C ALA A 15 -4.64 5.57 -9.28
N GLN A 16 -3.67 6.36 -9.70
CA GLN A 16 -2.29 6.09 -9.34
C GLN A 16 -2.07 6.14 -7.84
N LYS A 17 -2.69 7.11 -7.18
CA LYS A 17 -2.57 7.24 -5.74
C LYS A 17 -3.20 6.05 -5.02
N SER A 18 -4.36 5.65 -5.49
CA SER A 18 -5.05 4.49 -4.95
C SER A 18 -4.25 3.22 -5.17
N ASP A 19 -3.66 3.08 -6.37
CA ASP A 19 -2.87 1.90 -6.70
C ASP A 19 -1.63 1.79 -5.81
N ARG A 20 -1.01 2.93 -5.51
CA ARG A 20 0.16 2.92 -4.65
C ARG A 20 -0.21 2.49 -3.24
N LYS A 21 -1.32 2.99 -2.72
CA LYS A 21 -1.79 2.60 -1.42
C LYS A 21 -2.10 1.10 -1.37
N ASP A 22 -2.74 0.60 -2.41
CA ASP A 22 -3.06 -0.82 -2.49
C ASP A 22 -1.79 -1.67 -2.52
N THR A 23 -0.79 -1.23 -3.28
CA THR A 23 0.49 -1.94 -3.34
C THR A 23 1.15 -1.98 -1.96
N ILE A 24 1.12 -0.87 -1.26
CA ILE A 24 1.68 -0.81 0.09
C ILE A 24 0.94 -1.79 1.01
N LEU A 25 -0.39 -1.81 0.93
CA LEU A 25 -1.18 -2.69 1.79
C LEU A 25 -0.96 -4.16 1.48
N LEU A 26 -0.86 -4.52 0.20
CA LEU A 26 -0.58 -5.90 -0.17
C LEU A 26 0.79 -6.33 0.32
N THR A 27 1.77 -5.46 0.17
CA THR A 27 3.12 -5.74 0.66
C THR A 27 3.12 -5.88 2.18
N ALA A 28 2.37 -5.02 2.86
CA ALA A 28 2.28 -5.07 4.31
C ALA A 28 1.63 -6.36 4.78
N LYS A 29 0.59 -6.81 4.07
CA LYS A 29 -0.08 -8.06 4.41
C LYS A 29 0.91 -9.22 4.39
N ASP A 30 1.70 -9.31 3.33
CA ASP A 30 2.69 -10.36 3.22
C ASP A 30 3.73 -10.28 4.35
N GLN A 31 4.16 -9.06 4.67
CA GLN A 31 5.13 -8.87 5.73
C GLN A 31 4.58 -9.27 7.08
N PHE A 32 3.32 -8.91 7.37
CA PHE A 32 2.69 -9.32 8.63
C PHE A 32 2.60 -10.84 8.75
N ILE A 33 2.29 -11.50 7.63
CA ILE A 33 2.21 -12.96 7.62
C ILE A 33 3.59 -13.56 7.91
N GLU A 34 4.64 -12.99 7.34
CA GLU A 34 6.00 -13.52 7.51
C GLU A 34 6.57 -13.25 8.89
N THR A 35 6.39 -12.04 9.40
CA THR A 35 7.11 -11.60 10.60
C THR A 35 6.23 -11.45 11.82
N GLY A 36 4.92 -11.45 11.66
CA GLY A 36 4.01 -11.11 12.74
C GLY A 36 4.04 -9.62 13.02
N TYR A 37 3.13 -9.18 13.88
CA TYR A 37 3.03 -7.77 14.22
C TYR A 37 4.31 -7.25 14.87
N GLU A 38 4.85 -8.03 15.78
CA GLU A 38 6.04 -7.61 16.53
C GLU A 38 7.26 -7.45 15.64
N GLY A 39 7.39 -8.27 14.62
CA GLY A 39 8.53 -8.21 13.72
C GLY A 39 8.33 -7.25 12.55
N PHE A 40 7.17 -6.62 12.45
CA PHE A 40 6.86 -5.73 11.34
C PHE A 40 7.65 -4.43 11.47
N SER A 41 8.19 -3.96 10.34
CA SER A 41 9.00 -2.74 10.30
C SER A 41 8.51 -1.84 9.18
N MET A 42 8.28 -0.56 9.50
CA MET A 42 7.90 0.43 8.48
C MET A 42 9.03 0.61 7.46
N ALA A 43 10.27 0.57 7.92
CA ALA A 43 11.40 0.72 7.01
C ALA A 43 11.46 -0.42 5.99
N VAL A 44 11.23 -1.64 6.45
CA VAL A 44 11.21 -2.81 5.55
C VAL A 44 10.01 -2.72 4.62
N LEU A 45 8.87 -2.26 5.13
CA LEU A 45 7.69 -2.10 4.29
C LEU A 45 7.96 -1.14 3.15
N ALA A 46 8.57 0.00 3.42
CA ALA A 46 8.89 0.97 2.38
C ALA A 46 9.82 0.35 1.34
N GLN A 47 10.82 -0.38 1.80
CA GLN A 47 11.78 -1.02 0.91
C GLN A 47 11.11 -2.04 0.01
N ARG A 48 10.28 -2.91 0.59
CA ARG A 48 9.59 -3.96 -0.16
C ARG A 48 8.57 -3.38 -1.13
N ALA A 49 7.87 -2.32 -0.73
CA ALA A 49 6.87 -1.68 -1.58
C ALA A 49 7.51 -0.80 -2.66
N GLY A 50 8.82 -0.57 -2.57
CA GLY A 50 9.50 0.23 -3.57
C GLY A 50 9.24 1.71 -3.46
N VAL A 51 8.97 2.21 -2.24
CA VAL A 51 8.72 3.63 -2.02
C VAL A 51 9.70 4.17 -0.98
N ALA A 52 9.92 5.47 -1.03
CA ALA A 52 10.74 6.12 0.00
C ALA A 52 9.98 6.13 1.31
N LYS A 53 10.71 6.13 2.43
CA LYS A 53 10.08 6.18 3.74
C LYS A 53 9.16 7.39 3.89
N GLY A 54 9.61 8.54 3.40
CA GLY A 54 8.78 9.73 3.45
C GLY A 54 7.48 9.58 2.70
N THR A 55 7.53 8.90 1.55
CA THR A 55 6.32 8.63 0.79
C THR A 55 5.40 7.70 1.55
N LEU A 56 5.96 6.66 2.18
CA LEU A 56 5.16 5.74 2.97
C LEU A 56 4.43 6.47 4.10
N TYR A 57 5.13 7.36 4.78
CA TYR A 57 4.54 8.10 5.90
C TYR A 57 3.43 9.07 5.47
N LEU A 58 3.33 9.38 4.18
CA LEU A 58 2.18 10.14 3.68
C LEU A 58 0.90 9.31 3.71
N TYR A 59 1.03 8.00 3.68
CA TYR A 59 -0.12 7.09 3.71
C TYR A 59 -0.37 6.52 5.10
N PHE A 60 0.68 6.13 5.78
CA PHE A 60 0.58 5.48 7.09
C PHE A 60 1.74 5.94 7.96
N VAL A 61 1.42 6.40 9.16
CA VAL A 61 2.44 6.91 10.07
C VAL A 61 2.98 5.81 10.98
N THR A 62 2.13 4.86 11.35
CA THR A 62 2.51 3.78 12.25
C THR A 62 2.07 2.43 11.70
N LYS A 63 2.68 1.36 12.22
CA LYS A 63 2.27 0.02 11.79
C LYS A 63 0.85 -0.31 12.26
N GLU A 64 0.39 0.33 13.34
CA GLU A 64 -1.00 0.17 13.76
C GLU A 64 -1.96 0.68 12.70
N GLU A 65 -1.64 1.82 12.09
CA GLU A 65 -2.47 2.36 11.03
C GLU A 65 -2.52 1.44 9.82
N VAL A 66 -1.38 0.85 9.49
CA VAL A 66 -1.32 -0.11 8.39
C VAL A 66 -2.22 -1.29 8.68
N LEU A 67 -2.12 -1.84 9.89
CA LEU A 67 -2.91 -3.00 10.29
C LEU A 67 -4.40 -2.68 10.26
N LEU A 68 -4.79 -1.52 10.79
CA LEU A 68 -6.19 -1.11 10.77
C LEU A 68 -6.72 -0.98 9.35
N SER A 69 -5.90 -0.46 8.45
CA SER A 69 -6.30 -0.34 7.04
C SER A 69 -6.52 -1.71 6.42
N LEU A 70 -5.71 -2.70 6.80
CA LEU A 70 -5.89 -4.06 6.30
C LEU A 70 -7.20 -4.67 6.81
N TYR A 71 -7.55 -4.39 8.06
CA TYR A 71 -8.82 -4.87 8.60
C TYR A 71 -10.02 -4.24 7.91
N ASN A 72 -9.87 -3.00 7.48
CA ASN A 72 -10.97 -2.25 6.91
C ASN A 72 -11.06 -2.33 5.39
N SER A 73 -10.14 -3.00 4.77
CA SER A 73 -10.13 -3.07 3.30
C SER A 73 -10.80 -4.32 2.74
#